data_212507e1c9052098bc29dd3d3bbb7ff4
#
_entry.id   212507e1c9052098bc29dd3d3bbb7ff4
#
_cell.length_a   1.000
_cell.length_b   1.000
_cell.length_c   1.000
_cell.angle_alpha   90.00
_cell.angle_beta   90.00
_cell.angle_gamma   90.00
#
_symmetry.space_group_name_H-M   'P 1'
#
loop_
_entity.id
_entity.type
_entity.pdbx_description
1 polymer ?
#
loop_
_entity_poly.entity_id
_entity_poly.type
_entity_poly.pdbx_seq_one_letter_code
_entity_poly.pdbx_strand_id
1 'polypeptide(L)'
;MTSALMLIDVQRNMLEPPTPVPAAASIREALQDLLLRARGAGALVIHVQNDGPPGEPDEPGTDGWQLVFPASAGELIVRKDQPDTFAANPALAKDLAAKEITEVVIAGMQSNYCVAESSRGALKHGLQAILASGAHATYDENEPASAISAQIERELAAEGVSVLSFRKVSFDEAS
;
A
#
# COMPACT_ATOMS: atom_id res chain seq x y z
N MET A 1 -19.03 -6.53 4.15
CA MET A 1 -17.61 -6.89 3.94
C MET A 1 -16.75 -5.91 4.69
N THR A 2 -15.86 -6.36 5.57
CA THR A 2 -15.04 -5.43 6.35
C THR A 2 -13.71 -5.23 5.64
N SER A 3 -13.44 -3.97 5.28
CA SER A 3 -12.24 -3.58 4.52
C SER A 3 -11.18 -2.97 5.44
N ALA A 4 -9.91 -3.25 5.16
CA ALA A 4 -8.77 -2.53 5.74
C ALA A 4 -8.05 -1.73 4.66
N LEU A 5 -7.46 -0.60 5.03
CA LEU A 5 -6.55 0.14 4.17
C LEU A 5 -5.12 -0.32 4.42
N MET A 6 -4.43 -0.76 3.39
CA MET A 6 -3.02 -1.15 3.43
C MET A 6 -2.19 -0.14 2.63
N LEU A 7 -1.41 0.67 3.35
CA LEU A 7 -0.50 1.65 2.77
C LEU A 7 0.89 1.02 2.66
N ILE A 8 1.30 0.70 1.43
CA ILE A 8 2.55 0.00 1.13
C ILE A 8 3.69 0.99 0.94
N ASP A 9 4.71 0.90 1.78
CA ASP A 9 5.97 1.65 1.66
C ASP A 9 5.77 3.17 1.46
N VAL A 10 4.79 3.74 2.17
CA VAL A 10 4.54 5.19 2.16
C VAL A 10 5.54 5.87 3.10
N GLN A 11 6.80 5.84 2.68
CA GLN A 11 7.97 6.29 3.42
C GLN A 11 8.58 7.52 2.76
N ARG A 12 9.33 8.29 3.52
CA ARG A 12 9.87 9.58 3.06
C ARG A 12 10.77 9.45 1.84
N ASN A 13 11.57 8.38 1.74
CA ASN A 13 12.43 8.15 0.59
C ASN A 13 11.68 8.07 -0.75
N MET A 14 10.39 7.70 -0.73
CA MET A 14 9.55 7.57 -1.92
C MET A 14 8.84 8.87 -2.31
N LEU A 15 8.55 9.76 -1.36
CA LEU A 15 7.72 10.95 -1.59
C LEU A 15 8.45 12.29 -1.35
N GLU A 16 9.64 12.26 -0.79
CA GLU A 16 10.41 13.45 -0.46
C GLU A 16 11.79 13.43 -1.15
N PRO A 17 12.43 14.60 -1.36
CA PRO A 17 13.79 14.66 -1.88
C PRO A 17 14.76 13.82 -1.03
N PRO A 18 15.85 13.28 -1.62
CA PRO A 18 16.36 13.57 -2.97
C PRO A 18 15.79 12.72 -4.10
N THR A 19 15.04 11.67 -3.82
CA THR A 19 14.62 10.67 -4.83
C THR A 19 13.12 10.35 -4.78
N PRO A 20 12.21 11.37 -4.84
CA PRO A 20 10.79 11.09 -4.85
C PRO A 20 10.35 10.42 -6.17
N VAL A 21 9.25 9.67 -6.14
CA VAL A 21 8.60 9.21 -7.38
C VAL A 21 8.16 10.42 -8.21
N PRO A 22 8.09 10.31 -9.55
CA PRO A 22 7.73 11.45 -10.42
C PRO A 22 6.40 12.12 -10.06
N ALA A 23 5.40 11.35 -9.64
CA ALA A 23 4.08 11.85 -9.27
C ALA A 23 3.90 12.10 -7.76
N ALA A 24 5.00 12.34 -7.02
CA ALA A 24 4.98 12.39 -5.55
C ALA A 24 3.90 13.31 -4.97
N ALA A 25 3.70 14.51 -5.50
CA ALA A 25 2.72 15.46 -4.98
C ALA A 25 1.29 14.94 -5.09
N SER A 26 0.87 14.48 -6.27
CA SER A 26 -0.48 13.97 -6.50
C SER A 26 -0.75 12.65 -5.76
N ILE A 27 0.26 11.79 -5.68
CA ILE A 27 0.17 10.53 -4.93
C ILE A 27 0.05 10.80 -3.43
N ARG A 28 0.81 11.71 -2.89
CA ARG A 28 0.72 12.11 -1.48
C ARG A 28 -0.69 12.58 -1.12
N GLU A 29 -1.31 13.41 -1.96
CA GLU A 29 -2.68 13.88 -1.78
C GLU A 29 -3.69 12.72 -1.82
N ALA A 30 -3.56 11.81 -2.77
CA ALA A 30 -4.43 10.65 -2.91
C ALA A 30 -4.31 9.69 -1.71
N LEU A 31 -3.09 9.44 -1.23
CA LEU A 31 -2.84 8.61 -0.05
C LEU A 31 -3.41 9.25 1.22
N GLN A 32 -3.26 10.55 1.36
CA GLN A 32 -3.83 11.29 2.50
C GLN A 32 -5.35 11.24 2.49
N ASP A 33 -5.99 11.41 1.32
CA ASP A 33 -7.43 11.31 1.17
C ASP A 33 -7.96 9.91 1.58
N LEU A 34 -7.33 8.85 1.09
CA LEU A 34 -7.67 7.48 1.47
C LEU A 34 -7.53 7.26 2.99
N LEU A 35 -6.42 7.70 3.56
CA LEU A 35 -6.14 7.56 4.98
C LEU A 35 -7.19 8.28 5.84
N LEU A 36 -7.54 9.50 5.49
CA LEU A 36 -8.56 10.27 6.21
C LEU A 36 -9.93 9.62 6.13
N ARG A 37 -10.31 9.10 4.95
CA ARG A 37 -11.59 8.39 4.77
C ARG A 37 -11.61 7.06 5.52
N ALA A 38 -10.54 6.29 5.50
CA ALA A 38 -10.44 5.05 6.27
C ALA A 38 -10.57 5.31 7.78
N ARG A 39 -9.86 6.31 8.29
CA ARG A 39 -9.95 6.75 9.69
C ARG A 39 -11.34 7.23 10.04
N GLY A 40 -11.96 8.03 9.19
CA GLY A 40 -13.33 8.53 9.38
C GLY A 40 -14.39 7.44 9.45
N ALA A 41 -14.19 6.34 8.71
CA ALA A 41 -15.06 5.16 8.71
C ALA A 41 -14.73 4.16 9.81
N GLY A 42 -13.68 4.37 10.60
CA GLY A 42 -13.22 3.41 11.59
C GLY A 42 -12.60 2.13 11.01
N ALA A 43 -12.19 2.16 9.75
CA ALA A 43 -11.54 1.03 9.12
C ALA A 43 -10.14 0.79 9.69
N LEU A 44 -9.71 -0.46 9.73
CA LEU A 44 -8.34 -0.78 10.11
C LEU A 44 -7.36 -0.19 9.09
N VAL A 45 -6.35 0.52 9.56
CA VAL A 45 -5.24 1.00 8.74
C VAL A 45 -4.00 0.20 9.06
N ILE A 46 -3.34 -0.28 8.01
CA ILE A 46 -2.10 -1.07 8.07
C ILE A 46 -1.02 -0.28 7.34
N HIS A 47 -0.04 0.21 8.08
CA HIS A 47 1.15 0.84 7.53
C HIS A 47 2.21 -0.24 7.30
N VAL A 48 2.50 -0.53 6.05
CA VAL A 48 3.57 -1.45 5.67
C VAL A 48 4.84 -0.65 5.50
N GLN A 49 5.86 -0.97 6.29
CA GLN A 49 7.14 -0.27 6.32
C GLN A 49 8.25 -1.20 5.85
N ASN A 50 8.91 -0.82 4.76
CA ASN A 50 10.00 -1.59 4.20
C ASN A 50 11.31 -1.29 4.92
N ASP A 51 12.00 -2.34 5.33
CA ASP A 51 13.33 -2.29 5.91
C ASP A 51 14.35 -2.54 4.81
N GLY A 52 14.90 -1.47 4.26
CA GLY A 52 15.96 -1.57 3.25
C GLY A 52 17.27 -2.08 3.83
N PRO A 53 18.16 -2.60 2.98
CA PRO A 53 19.48 -3.06 3.41
C PRO A 53 20.37 -1.89 3.84
N PRO A 54 21.47 -2.18 4.57
CA PRO A 54 22.41 -1.15 5.00
C PRO A 54 22.91 -0.28 3.84
N GLY A 55 22.87 1.04 4.04
CA GLY A 55 23.29 2.04 3.05
C GLY A 55 22.21 2.50 2.08
N GLU A 56 21.05 1.86 2.07
CA GLU A 56 19.93 2.28 1.23
C GLU A 56 19.11 3.39 1.91
N PRO A 57 18.37 4.22 1.13
CA PRO A 57 17.59 5.33 1.68
C PRO A 57 16.53 4.93 2.71
N ASP A 58 16.07 3.69 2.65
CA ASP A 58 15.07 3.12 3.55
C ASP A 58 15.67 2.15 4.58
N GLU A 59 16.96 2.26 4.86
CA GLU A 59 17.58 1.55 5.98
C GLU A 59 16.90 1.96 7.30
N PRO A 60 16.52 0.99 8.17
CA PRO A 60 15.89 1.28 9.45
C PRO A 60 16.66 2.33 10.28
N GLY A 61 15.94 3.33 10.78
CA GLY A 61 16.49 4.41 11.58
C GLY A 61 16.93 5.64 10.79
N THR A 62 16.92 5.59 9.46
CA THR A 62 17.18 6.77 8.61
C THR A 62 15.92 7.63 8.45
N ASP A 63 16.09 8.89 8.02
CA ASP A 63 14.95 9.75 7.72
C ASP A 63 14.08 9.19 6.58
N GLY A 64 14.71 8.62 5.55
CA GLY A 64 14.02 8.04 4.41
C GLY A 64 13.15 6.83 4.76
N TRP A 65 13.50 6.10 5.79
CA TRP A 65 12.73 4.96 6.32
C TRP A 65 11.44 5.39 7.04
N GLN A 66 11.37 6.60 7.57
CA GLN A 66 10.21 7.06 8.32
C GLN A 66 8.93 7.08 7.48
N LEU A 67 7.81 6.74 8.11
CA LEU A 67 6.48 6.85 7.48
C LEU A 67 6.15 8.33 7.21
N VAL A 68 5.62 8.61 6.02
CA VAL A 68 5.14 9.95 5.66
C VAL A 68 3.94 10.33 6.53
N PHE A 69 3.04 9.38 6.77
CA PHE A 69 1.89 9.53 7.65
C PHE A 69 2.09 8.68 8.90
N PRO A 70 2.35 9.26 10.06
CA PRO A 70 2.49 8.51 11.30
C PRO A 70 1.26 7.68 11.62
N ALA A 71 1.49 6.48 12.16
CA ALA A 71 0.38 5.64 12.61
C ALA A 71 -0.33 6.24 13.82
N SER A 72 -1.64 6.15 13.83
CA SER A 72 -2.49 6.51 14.97
C SER A 72 -2.73 5.30 15.89
N ALA A 73 -3.24 5.55 17.09
CA ALA A 73 -3.58 4.49 18.02
C ALA A 73 -4.58 3.48 17.39
N GLY A 74 -4.29 2.18 17.53
CA GLY A 74 -5.10 1.10 16.96
C GLY A 74 -4.76 0.73 15.52
N GLU A 75 -3.93 1.51 14.83
CA GLU A 75 -3.41 1.15 13.51
C GLU A 75 -2.23 0.19 13.63
N LEU A 76 -2.01 -0.61 12.61
CA LEU A 76 -0.91 -1.58 12.58
C LEU A 76 0.28 -1.00 11.82
N ILE A 77 1.48 -1.26 12.32
CA ILE A 77 2.73 -1.11 11.58
C ILE A 77 3.26 -2.52 11.31
N VAL A 78 3.38 -2.87 10.04
CA VAL A 78 3.84 -4.18 9.58
C VAL A 78 5.15 -3.97 8.82
N ARG A 79 6.25 -4.53 9.33
CA ARG A 79 7.57 -4.40 8.70
C ARG A 79 7.84 -5.55 7.74
N LYS A 80 8.61 -5.27 6.69
CA LYS A 80 9.04 -6.28 5.73
C LYS A 80 10.39 -5.93 5.12
N ASP A 81 11.07 -6.91 4.59
CA ASP A 81 12.33 -6.80 3.85
C ASP A 81 12.28 -7.46 2.47
N GLN A 82 11.07 -7.77 2.00
CA GLN A 82 10.79 -8.37 0.69
C GLN A 82 9.50 -7.78 0.12
N PRO A 83 9.26 -7.90 -1.21
CA PRO A 83 8.12 -7.24 -1.86
C PRO A 83 6.75 -7.64 -1.33
N ASP A 84 6.50 -8.93 -1.14
CA ASP A 84 5.20 -9.42 -0.66
C ASP A 84 5.07 -9.28 0.86
N THR A 85 4.20 -8.39 1.29
CA THR A 85 3.90 -8.15 2.71
C THR A 85 3.44 -9.42 3.43
N PHE A 86 2.63 -10.26 2.77
CA PHE A 86 2.08 -11.48 3.36
C PHE A 86 3.13 -12.59 3.48
N ALA A 87 4.05 -12.69 2.51
CA ALA A 87 5.17 -13.63 2.59
C ALA A 87 6.14 -13.25 3.71
N ALA A 88 6.37 -11.94 3.90
CA ALA A 88 7.21 -11.44 4.99
C ALA A 88 6.56 -11.59 6.38
N ASN A 89 5.23 -11.65 6.43
CA ASN A 89 4.44 -11.73 7.67
C ASN A 89 3.41 -12.86 7.58
N PRO A 90 3.83 -14.12 7.75
CA PRO A 90 2.95 -15.28 7.55
C PRO A 90 1.69 -15.32 8.42
N ALA A 91 1.69 -14.66 9.57
CA ALA A 91 0.55 -14.59 10.47
C ALA A 91 -0.47 -13.51 10.09
N LEU A 92 -0.09 -12.55 9.23
CA LEU A 92 -0.92 -11.36 8.95
C LEU A 92 -2.32 -11.72 8.44
N ALA A 93 -2.43 -12.62 7.47
CA ALA A 93 -3.72 -13.00 6.91
C ALA A 93 -4.65 -13.62 7.97
N LYS A 94 -4.10 -14.45 8.87
CA LYS A 94 -4.84 -15.04 10.00
C LYS A 94 -5.29 -13.96 10.99
N ASP A 95 -4.42 -13.00 11.28
CA ASP A 95 -4.72 -11.91 12.21
C ASP A 95 -5.82 -10.99 11.63
N LEU A 96 -5.81 -10.76 10.32
CA LEU A 96 -6.88 -10.02 9.63
C LEU A 96 -8.20 -10.79 9.66
N ALA A 97 -8.17 -12.10 9.40
CA ALA A 97 -9.36 -12.94 9.48
C ALA A 97 -9.97 -12.96 10.90
N ALA A 98 -9.14 -12.98 11.94
CA ALA A 98 -9.58 -12.89 13.34
C ALA A 98 -10.28 -11.56 13.67
N LYS A 99 -10.03 -10.52 12.88
CA LYS A 99 -10.69 -9.21 12.94
C LYS A 99 -11.84 -9.07 11.94
N GLU A 100 -12.24 -10.17 11.32
CA GLU A 100 -13.29 -10.22 10.31
C GLU A 100 -13.01 -9.37 9.06
N ILE A 101 -11.74 -9.04 8.81
CA ILE A 101 -11.30 -8.37 7.59
C ILE A 101 -11.29 -9.38 6.45
N THR A 102 -12.07 -9.10 5.41
CA THR A 102 -12.19 -9.96 4.22
C THR A 102 -11.66 -9.30 2.95
N GLU A 103 -11.38 -8.00 3.03
CA GLU A 103 -10.95 -7.20 1.89
C GLU A 103 -9.84 -6.23 2.31
N VAL A 104 -8.87 -6.03 1.44
CA VAL A 104 -7.83 -5.01 1.62
C VAL A 104 -7.83 -4.04 0.45
N VAL A 105 -7.86 -2.76 0.77
CA VAL A 105 -7.61 -1.67 -0.18
C VAL A 105 -6.11 -1.40 -0.17
N ILE A 106 -5.47 -1.52 -1.30
CA ILE A 106 -4.01 -1.41 -1.45
C ILE A 106 -3.65 -0.13 -2.18
N ALA A 107 -2.75 0.63 -1.60
CA ALA A 107 -2.20 1.87 -2.14
C ALA A 107 -0.73 2.01 -1.72
N GLY A 108 0.01 2.86 -2.39
CA GLY A 108 1.42 3.14 -2.04
C GLY A 108 2.42 2.85 -3.14
N MET A 109 3.59 2.42 -2.80
CA MET A 109 4.74 2.24 -3.69
C MET A 109 5.40 0.86 -3.52
N GLN A 110 6.13 0.37 -4.49
CA GLN A 110 6.09 0.77 -5.90
C GLN A 110 5.05 -0.10 -6.62
N SER A 111 4.39 0.45 -7.62
CA SER A 111 3.31 -0.22 -8.37
C SER A 111 3.70 -1.62 -8.86
N ASN A 112 4.87 -1.74 -9.47
CA ASN A 112 5.38 -2.96 -10.12
C ASN A 112 6.20 -3.87 -9.19
N TYR A 113 6.35 -3.53 -7.92
CA TYR A 113 7.08 -4.33 -6.93
C TYR A 113 6.20 -4.63 -5.72
N CYS A 114 6.35 -3.90 -4.62
CA CYS A 114 5.68 -4.21 -3.36
C CYS A 114 4.17 -4.13 -3.44
N VAL A 115 3.62 -3.20 -4.21
CA VAL A 115 2.17 -3.08 -4.44
C VAL A 115 1.64 -4.30 -5.20
N ALA A 116 2.26 -4.66 -6.32
CA ALA A 116 1.85 -5.81 -7.12
C ALA A 116 1.97 -7.12 -6.33
N GLU A 117 3.10 -7.36 -5.71
CA GLU A 117 3.35 -8.62 -5.00
C GLU A 117 2.48 -8.74 -3.75
N SER A 118 2.23 -7.66 -3.01
CA SER A 118 1.31 -7.69 -1.86
C SER A 118 -0.15 -7.88 -2.29
N SER A 119 -0.55 -7.35 -3.44
CA SER A 119 -1.88 -7.60 -4.02
C SER A 119 -2.07 -9.08 -4.36
N ARG A 120 -1.08 -9.71 -4.98
CA ARG A 120 -1.06 -11.15 -5.26
C ARG A 120 -1.06 -11.97 -3.97
N GLY A 121 -0.28 -11.55 -3.00
CA GLY A 121 -0.25 -12.16 -1.66
C GLY A 121 -1.60 -12.14 -0.96
N ALA A 122 -2.33 -11.04 -1.05
CA ALA A 122 -3.69 -10.93 -0.50
C ALA A 122 -4.63 -11.97 -1.14
N LEU A 123 -4.65 -12.06 -2.46
CA LEU A 123 -5.47 -13.04 -3.19
C LEU A 123 -5.09 -14.48 -2.82
N LYS A 124 -3.80 -14.76 -2.72
CA LYS A 124 -3.29 -16.10 -2.35
C LYS A 124 -3.76 -16.55 -0.96
N HIS A 125 -3.99 -15.59 -0.07
CA HIS A 125 -4.49 -15.86 1.29
C HIS A 125 -6.01 -15.74 1.42
N GLY A 126 -6.73 -15.65 0.30
CA GLY A 126 -8.20 -15.65 0.27
C GLY A 126 -8.84 -14.30 0.60
N LEU A 127 -8.07 -13.23 0.67
CA LEU A 127 -8.60 -11.87 0.80
C LEU A 127 -9.02 -11.34 -0.57
N GLN A 128 -10.06 -10.52 -0.58
CA GLN A 128 -10.32 -9.67 -1.73
C GLN A 128 -9.34 -8.50 -1.72
N ALA A 129 -8.87 -8.10 -2.88
CA ALA A 129 -7.95 -6.98 -3.03
C ALA A 129 -8.52 -5.92 -3.97
N ILE A 130 -8.53 -4.69 -3.51
CA ILE A 130 -8.83 -3.51 -4.31
C ILE A 130 -7.53 -2.72 -4.46
N LEU A 131 -7.09 -2.50 -5.70
CA LEU A 131 -6.00 -1.57 -5.99
C LEU A 131 -6.58 -0.18 -6.23
N ALA A 132 -6.16 0.79 -5.44
CA ALA A 132 -6.61 2.17 -5.54
C ALA A 132 -5.88 2.90 -6.68
N SER A 133 -6.47 2.91 -7.87
CA SER A 133 -5.94 3.63 -9.04
C SER A 133 -5.81 5.12 -8.73
N GLY A 134 -4.66 5.70 -9.09
CA GLY A 134 -4.30 7.09 -8.76
C GLY A 134 -3.69 7.27 -7.36
N ALA A 135 -3.59 6.22 -6.56
CA ALA A 135 -2.97 6.21 -5.24
C ALA A 135 -1.82 5.21 -5.11
N HIS A 136 -1.25 4.76 -6.20
CA HIS A 136 0.01 4.02 -6.23
C HIS A 136 0.94 4.61 -7.29
N ALA A 137 2.23 4.45 -7.12
CA ALA A 137 3.24 5.05 -7.98
C ALA A 137 4.51 4.22 -8.05
N THR A 138 5.32 4.54 -9.04
CA THR A 138 6.65 3.97 -9.22
C THR A 138 7.58 5.00 -9.86
N TYR A 139 8.82 4.59 -10.14
CA TYR A 139 9.82 5.38 -10.85
C TYR A 139 9.79 5.10 -12.36
N ASP A 140 10.35 6.02 -13.12
CA ASP A 140 10.67 5.76 -14.52
C ASP A 140 11.75 4.68 -14.59
N GLU A 141 11.56 3.71 -15.46
CA GLU A 141 12.53 2.67 -15.78
C GLU A 141 12.75 2.65 -17.29
N ASN A 142 12.50 1.51 -17.95
CA ASN A 142 12.51 1.42 -19.42
C ASN A 142 11.32 2.14 -20.06
N GLU A 143 10.29 2.41 -19.28
CA GLU A 143 9.08 3.13 -19.64
C GLU A 143 8.78 4.21 -18.58
N PRO A 144 7.97 5.22 -18.91
CA PRO A 144 7.50 6.20 -17.92
C PRO A 144 6.75 5.53 -16.77
N ALA A 145 6.91 6.05 -15.57
CA ALA A 145 6.26 5.54 -14.36
C ALA A 145 4.73 5.37 -14.52
N SER A 146 4.08 6.33 -15.18
CA SER A 146 2.64 6.27 -15.45
C SER A 146 2.23 5.10 -16.34
N ALA A 147 3.06 4.75 -17.33
CA ALA A 147 2.83 3.59 -18.21
C ALA A 147 3.01 2.28 -17.46
N ILE A 148 4.03 2.19 -16.61
CA ILE A 148 4.29 1.02 -15.75
C ILE A 148 3.11 0.81 -14.80
N SER A 149 2.67 1.86 -14.12
CA SER A 149 1.52 1.78 -13.20
C SER A 149 0.24 1.33 -13.91
N ALA A 150 -0.04 1.87 -15.11
CA ALA A 150 -1.20 1.46 -15.89
C ALA A 150 -1.13 0.00 -16.36
N GLN A 151 0.05 -0.49 -16.73
CA GLN A 151 0.25 -1.89 -17.08
C GLN A 151 0.01 -2.81 -15.89
N ILE A 152 0.52 -2.47 -14.72
CA ILE A 152 0.30 -3.24 -13.48
C ILE A 152 -1.20 -3.31 -13.14
N GLU A 153 -1.94 -2.22 -13.29
CA GLU A 153 -3.39 -2.23 -13.11
C GLU A 153 -4.08 -3.26 -14.01
N ARG A 154 -3.70 -3.31 -15.28
CA ARG A 154 -4.25 -4.30 -16.23
C ARG A 154 -3.89 -5.74 -15.85
N GLU A 155 -2.64 -5.99 -15.48
CA GLU A 155 -2.18 -7.31 -15.07
C GLU A 155 -2.91 -7.79 -13.81
N LEU A 156 -2.97 -6.99 -12.79
CA LEU A 156 -3.62 -7.32 -11.53
C LEU A 156 -5.14 -7.51 -11.71
N ALA A 157 -5.79 -6.70 -12.56
CA ALA A 157 -7.20 -6.87 -12.89
C ALA A 157 -7.45 -8.24 -13.54
N ALA A 158 -6.58 -8.68 -14.45
CA ALA A 158 -6.65 -10.00 -15.08
C ALA A 158 -6.44 -11.15 -14.08
N GLU A 159 -5.72 -10.89 -13.00
CA GLU A 159 -5.44 -11.86 -11.93
C GLU A 159 -6.51 -11.90 -10.84
N GLY A 160 -7.51 -11.01 -10.86
CA GLY A 160 -8.62 -11.00 -9.91
C GLY A 160 -8.63 -9.86 -8.91
N VAL A 161 -7.71 -8.91 -9.02
CA VAL A 161 -7.72 -7.68 -8.21
C VAL A 161 -8.74 -6.71 -8.79
N SER A 162 -9.57 -6.10 -7.96
CA SER A 162 -10.48 -5.03 -8.37
C SER A 162 -9.70 -3.71 -8.45
N VAL A 163 -9.67 -3.09 -9.63
CA VAL A 163 -9.02 -1.78 -9.81
C VAL A 163 -10.07 -0.70 -9.78
N LEU A 164 -10.02 0.18 -8.78
CA LEU A 164 -10.95 1.30 -8.62
C LEU A 164 -10.18 2.60 -8.45
N SER A 165 -10.68 3.69 -9.05
CA SER A 165 -10.16 5.03 -8.70
C SER A 165 -10.19 5.21 -7.19
N PHE A 166 -9.13 5.75 -6.62
CA PHE A 166 -9.06 6.00 -5.17
C PHE A 166 -10.25 6.84 -4.67
N ARG A 167 -10.81 7.70 -5.52
CA ARG A 167 -11.99 8.52 -5.20
C ARG A 167 -13.27 7.70 -5.05
N LYS A 168 -13.34 6.53 -5.68
CA LYS A 168 -14.50 5.62 -5.64
C LYS A 168 -14.37 4.53 -4.58
N VAL A 169 -13.20 4.36 -3.99
CA VAL A 169 -13.00 3.44 -2.88
C VAL A 169 -13.85 3.92 -1.71
N SER A 170 -14.59 3.01 -1.09
CA SER A 170 -15.33 3.26 0.14
C SER A 170 -14.90 2.27 1.21
N PHE A 171 -15.01 2.69 2.46
CA PHE A 171 -14.79 1.84 3.62
C PHE A 171 -16.12 1.70 4.33
N ASP A 172 -16.54 0.45 4.62
CA ASP A 172 -17.75 0.21 5.39
C ASP A 172 -17.52 0.72 6.82
N GLU A 173 -18.51 1.46 7.34
CA GLU A 173 -18.48 1.83 8.75
C GLU A 173 -18.47 0.56 9.61
N ALA A 174 -17.58 0.53 10.59
CA ALA A 174 -17.55 -0.56 11.55
C ALA A 174 -18.90 -0.56 12.30
N SER A 175 -19.67 -1.58 12.07
CA SER A 175 -20.97 -1.76 12.76
C SER A 175 -20.79 -2.15 14.22
#